data_2894ff2719e090f16f7f4cba6bc3b341
#
_entry.id   2894ff2719e090f16f7f4cba6bc3b341
#
_cell.length_a   1.000
_cell.length_b   1.000
_cell.length_c   1.000
_cell.angle_alpha   90.00
_cell.angle_beta   90.00
_cell.angle_gamma   90.00
#
_symmetry.space_group_name_H-M   'P 1'
#
loop_
_entity.id
_entity.type
_entity.pdbx_description
1 polymer ?
#
loop_
_entity_poly.entity_id
_entity_poly.type
_entity_poly.pdbx_seq_one_letter_code
_entity_poly.pdbx_strand_id
1 'polypeptide(L)'
;MFSMTKFQLTLIEGSGAPEHEDDHGLAVETSKPELKPPSRYKVVMLNDDYTPMDFVVEVLEGFFSHNRESATQIMLKVHTEGRAVCGIYTRDIAETKAAEVNDYAKECQHPLMCQIEREA
;
A
#
# COMPACT_ATOMS: atom_id res chain seq x y z
N MET A 1 16.38 -12.28 -15.95
CA MET A 1 16.47 -12.30 -15.41
C MET A 1 16.77 -12.63 -14.79
N PHE A 2 16.66 -12.53 -14.81
CA PHE A 2 16.92 -12.70 -13.98
C PHE A 2 17.16 -13.10 -13.26
N SER A 3 17.08 -13.25 -13.46
CA SER A 3 17.32 -13.52 -12.65
C SER A 3 17.48 -13.83 -11.88
N MET A 4 17.38 -13.94 -11.82
CA MET A 4 17.51 -14.16 -10.95
C MET A 4 17.74 -14.64 -10.26
N THR A 5 17.69 -14.74 -10.58
CA THR A 5 17.90 -15.10 -9.81
C THR A 5 18.33 -15.36 -9.08
N LYS A 6 18.43 -15.46 -9.18
CA LYS A 6 18.82 -15.64 -8.35
C LYS A 6 19.04 -15.75 -7.46
N PHE A 7 18.85 -15.63 -7.44
CA PHE A 7 19.06 -15.69 -6.43
C PHE A 7 19.17 -16.20 -5.74
N GLN A 8 19.16 -16.35 -5.86
CA GLN A 8 19.30 -16.76 -5.09
C GLN A 8 19.59 -17.22 -4.34
N LEU A 9 19.66 -17.31 -4.51
CA LEU A 9 19.97 -17.65 -3.67
C LEU A 9 20.36 -18.03 -2.89
N THR A 10 20.45 -18.18 -3.13
CA THR A 10 20.78 -18.46 -2.27
C THR A 10 21.08 -18.76 -1.40
N LEU A 11 21.12 -18.79 -1.37
CA LEU A 11 21.35 -18.99 -0.47
C LEU A 11 21.65 -19.45 0.30
N ILE A 12 21.75 -19.61 0.12
CA ILE A 12 21.91 -19.97 0.88
C ILE A 12 22.32 -20.31 1.59
N GLU A 13 22.39 -20.32 1.49
CA GLU A 13 22.68 -20.55 2.23
C GLU A 13 22.93 -20.82 3.01
N GLY A 14 23.15 -21.07 2.77
CA GLY A 14 23.34 -21.31 3.66
C GLY A 14 23.62 -21.66 4.39
N SER A 15 23.71 -21.74 4.30
CA SER A 15 23.97 -22.06 5.05
C SER A 15 24.15 -22.27 5.82
N GLY A 16 24.30 -22.44 5.65
CA GLY A 16 24.41 -22.58 6.54
C GLY A 16 24.46 -22.74 7.38
N ALA A 17 24.46 -22.73 7.24
CA ALA A 17 24.45 -22.74 8.12
C ALA A 17 24.41 -22.79 8.93
N PRO A 18 24.54 -22.96 8.87
CA PRO A 18 24.37 -22.83 9.76
C PRO A 18 24.24 -22.66 10.49
N GLU A 19 24.21 -22.51 10.37
CA GLU A 19 24.08 -22.23 11.19
C GLU A 19 23.96 -22.05 11.86
N HIS A 20 24.04 -22.11 11.99
CA HIS A 20 23.83 -21.86 12.92
C HIS A 20 23.60 -21.78 13.68
N GLU A 21 23.62 -21.98 13.51
CA GLU A 21 23.39 -21.83 14.42
C GLU A 21 23.21 -21.76 15.19
N ASP A 22 23.28 -21.83 15.19
CA ASP A 22 23.00 -21.58 16.10
C ASP A 22 22.86 -21.40 16.83
N ASP A 23 22.86 -21.41 16.84
CA ASP A 23 22.57 -21.02 17.65
C ASP A 23 22.42 -20.73 18.20
N HIS A 24 22.36 -20.69 18.31
CA HIS A 24 21.94 -20.14 19.00
C HIS A 24 21.45 -19.77 19.47
N GLY A 25 21.65 -20.03 19.36
CA GLY A 25 20.97 -19.50 19.85
C GLY A 25 20.63 -18.98 20.07
N LEU A 26 20.64 -19.03 20.14
CA LEU A 26 20.19 -18.35 20.33
C LEU A 26 19.55 -17.94 20.59
N ALA A 27 19.57 -17.94 20.59
CA ALA A 27 18.84 -17.38 20.74
C ALA A 27 18.34 -16.76 20.96
N VAL A 28 18.43 -16.63 21.16
CA VAL A 28 17.87 -15.94 21.10
C VAL A 28 17.09 -15.73 21.24
N GLU A 29 16.77 -15.77 21.44
CA GLU A 29 15.89 -15.43 21.41
C GLU A 29 15.20 -15.35 21.83
N THR A 30 15.11 -15.36 22.31
CA THR A 30 14.48 -15.27 22.65
C THR A 30 13.61 -14.73 23.03
N SER A 31 13.53 -14.66 23.74
CA SER A 31 12.61 -14.02 24.04
C SER A 31 12.18 -13.30 23.08
N LYS A 32 11.44 -13.49 22.87
CA LYS A 32 11.03 -12.86 21.97
C LYS A 32 10.42 -11.68 22.37
N PRO A 33 10.82 -10.68 22.12
CA PRO A 33 10.18 -9.48 22.38
C PRO A 33 8.90 -9.46 21.63
N GLU A 34 7.86 -8.91 22.13
CA GLU A 34 6.80 -8.72 21.38
C GLU A 34 7.04 -7.79 20.32
N LEU A 35 6.83 -8.19 19.09
CA LEU A 35 6.91 -7.33 17.94
C LEU A 35 5.55 -6.76 17.72
N LYS A 36 5.46 -5.45 17.81
CA LYS A 36 4.22 -4.81 17.44
C LYS A 36 4.15 -4.76 15.94
N PRO A 37 3.01 -5.04 15.34
CA PRO A 37 2.88 -4.86 13.90
C PRO A 37 3.07 -3.39 13.55
N PRO A 38 3.57 -3.08 12.36
CA PRO A 38 3.73 -1.70 11.96
C PRO A 38 2.38 -1.00 11.90
N SER A 39 2.40 0.28 12.16
CA SER A 39 1.20 1.10 12.05
C SER A 39 0.68 1.03 10.62
N ARG A 40 -0.62 1.03 10.51
CA ARG A 40 -1.27 1.01 9.20
C ARG A 40 -1.78 2.39 8.89
N TYR A 41 -1.86 2.68 7.62
CA TYR A 41 -2.26 4.00 7.13
C TYR A 41 -3.34 3.83 6.08
N LYS A 42 -4.32 4.70 6.15
CA LYS A 42 -5.43 4.74 5.19
C LYS A 42 -5.09 5.75 4.12
N VAL A 43 -5.33 5.38 2.87
CA VAL A 43 -5.30 6.35 1.78
C VAL A 43 -6.72 6.84 1.60
N VAL A 44 -6.92 8.13 1.81
CA VAL A 44 -8.24 8.74 1.79
C VAL A 44 -8.35 9.64 0.58
N MET A 45 -9.39 9.42 -0.23
CA MET A 45 -9.66 10.24 -1.40
C MET A 45 -10.64 11.33 -1.03
N LEU A 46 -10.34 12.55 -1.44
CA LEU A 46 -11.16 13.71 -1.11
C LEU A 46 -12.02 14.10 -2.31
N ASN A 47 -13.22 14.56 -2.03
CA ASN A 47 -14.12 14.99 -3.08
C ASN A 47 -13.71 16.34 -3.64
N ASP A 48 -13.93 16.54 -4.93
CA ASP A 48 -13.86 17.84 -5.55
C ASP A 48 -14.89 17.87 -6.68
N ASP A 49 -15.26 19.07 -7.10
CA ASP A 49 -16.36 19.22 -8.05
C ASP A 49 -15.92 19.15 -9.50
N TYR A 50 -14.62 19.03 -9.75
CA TYR A 50 -14.10 19.14 -11.12
C TYR A 50 -13.59 17.83 -11.68
N THR A 51 -13.32 16.83 -10.85
CA THR A 51 -12.81 15.55 -11.33
C THR A 51 -13.99 14.67 -11.78
N PRO A 52 -13.96 14.15 -13.01
CA PRO A 52 -15.05 13.30 -13.48
C PRO A 52 -15.15 12.02 -12.67
N MET A 53 -16.38 11.55 -12.48
CA MET A 53 -16.61 10.31 -11.73
C MET A 53 -15.96 9.11 -12.42
N ASP A 54 -15.96 9.10 -13.75
CA ASP A 54 -15.33 8.02 -14.50
C ASP A 54 -13.84 7.94 -14.20
N PHE A 55 -13.18 9.08 -14.06
CA PHE A 55 -11.76 9.13 -13.73
C PHE A 55 -11.52 8.57 -12.34
N VAL A 56 -12.39 8.89 -11.38
CA VAL A 56 -12.26 8.39 -10.01
C VAL A 56 -12.38 6.87 -9.99
N VAL A 57 -13.35 6.32 -10.71
CA VAL A 57 -13.53 4.87 -10.80
C VAL A 57 -12.28 4.23 -11.42
N GLU A 58 -11.76 4.83 -12.49
CA GLU A 58 -10.58 4.34 -13.17
C GLU A 58 -9.37 4.29 -12.24
N VAL A 59 -9.17 5.34 -11.45
CA VAL A 59 -8.08 5.41 -10.48
C VAL A 59 -8.23 4.33 -9.42
N LEU A 60 -9.44 4.14 -8.92
CA LEU A 60 -9.67 3.13 -7.90
C LEU A 60 -9.43 1.72 -8.43
N GLU A 61 -9.77 1.47 -9.68
CA GLU A 61 -9.49 0.18 -10.30
C GLU A 61 -7.99 0.00 -10.54
N GLY A 62 -7.32 1.02 -11.06
CA GLY A 62 -5.94 0.91 -11.49
C GLY A 62 -4.92 0.98 -10.37
N PHE A 63 -5.10 1.89 -9.42
CA PHE A 63 -4.10 2.09 -8.37
C PHE A 63 -4.40 1.32 -7.10
N PHE A 64 -5.67 1.03 -6.82
CA PHE A 64 -6.06 0.38 -5.58
C PHE A 64 -6.62 -1.02 -5.80
N SER A 65 -6.62 -1.48 -7.04
CA SER A 65 -7.00 -2.86 -7.40
C SER A 65 -8.43 -3.21 -7.01
N HIS A 66 -9.31 -2.24 -6.94
CA HIS A 66 -10.72 -2.53 -6.72
C HIS A 66 -11.37 -3.02 -8.00
N ASN A 67 -12.34 -3.90 -7.88
CA ASN A 67 -13.14 -4.23 -9.06
C ASN A 67 -14.11 -3.07 -9.32
N ARG A 68 -14.80 -3.12 -10.44
CA ARG A 68 -15.62 -1.97 -10.84
C ARG A 68 -16.73 -1.69 -9.85
N GLU A 69 -17.32 -2.72 -9.29
CA GLU A 69 -18.39 -2.54 -8.32
C GLU A 69 -17.92 -1.84 -7.06
N SER A 70 -16.81 -2.30 -6.49
CA SER A 70 -16.23 -1.68 -5.32
C SER A 70 -15.77 -0.26 -5.62
N ALA A 71 -15.14 -0.07 -6.78
CA ALA A 71 -14.67 1.26 -7.18
C ALA A 71 -15.83 2.24 -7.30
N THR A 72 -16.94 1.78 -7.87
CA THR A 72 -18.12 2.62 -8.00
C THR A 72 -18.69 2.99 -6.65
N GLN A 73 -18.74 2.04 -5.72
CA GLN A 73 -19.23 2.32 -4.37
C GLN A 73 -18.35 3.31 -3.64
N ILE A 74 -17.04 3.19 -3.77
CA ILE A 74 -16.13 4.14 -3.14
C ILE A 74 -16.30 5.52 -3.77
N MET A 75 -16.41 5.58 -5.10
CA MET A 75 -16.61 6.84 -5.81
C MET A 75 -17.87 7.53 -5.31
N LEU A 76 -18.97 6.77 -5.17
CA LEU A 76 -20.21 7.34 -4.67
C LEU A 76 -20.07 7.85 -3.24
N LYS A 77 -19.30 7.13 -2.42
CA LYS A 77 -19.08 7.55 -1.06
C LYS A 77 -18.28 8.84 -0.99
N VAL A 78 -17.25 8.96 -1.84
CA VAL A 78 -16.49 10.21 -1.95
C VAL A 78 -17.42 11.35 -2.32
N HIS A 79 -18.29 11.10 -3.31
CA HIS A 79 -19.20 12.13 -3.80
C HIS A 79 -20.22 12.57 -2.75
N THR A 80 -20.79 11.61 -2.01
CA THR A 80 -21.87 11.91 -1.07
C THR A 80 -21.39 12.29 0.31
N GLU A 81 -20.27 11.73 0.76
CA GLU A 81 -19.76 11.99 2.12
C GLU A 81 -18.55 12.89 2.15
N GLY A 82 -18.02 13.26 1.00
CA GLY A 82 -16.88 14.16 0.92
C GLY A 82 -15.53 13.48 0.96
N ARG A 83 -15.47 12.23 1.39
CA ARG A 83 -14.21 11.50 1.48
C ARG A 83 -14.50 10.02 1.65
N ALA A 84 -13.55 9.19 1.26
CA ALA A 84 -13.65 7.74 1.48
C ALA A 84 -12.27 7.12 1.51
N VAL A 85 -12.16 6.02 2.23
CA VAL A 85 -10.93 5.27 2.31
C VAL A 85 -10.82 4.39 1.08
N CYS A 86 -9.70 4.49 0.37
CA CYS A 86 -9.45 3.70 -0.84
C CYS A 86 -8.74 2.39 -0.52
N GLY A 87 -7.93 2.38 0.53
CA GLY A 87 -7.21 1.19 0.94
C GLY A 87 -6.41 1.46 2.19
N ILE A 88 -5.92 0.39 2.80
CA ILE A 88 -5.15 0.46 4.04
C ILE A 88 -3.85 -0.30 3.82
N TYR A 89 -2.74 0.35 4.12
CA TYR A 89 -1.42 -0.18 3.79
C TYR A 89 -0.43 0.20 4.89
N THR A 90 0.79 -0.30 4.78
CA THR A 90 1.88 0.24 5.60
C THR A 90 2.15 1.66 5.15
N ARG A 91 2.86 2.41 5.96
CA ARG A 91 3.11 3.83 5.68
C ARG A 91 3.76 4.06 4.33
N ASP A 92 4.80 3.29 4.02
CA ASP A 92 5.54 3.49 2.77
C ASP A 92 4.67 3.25 1.56
N ILE A 93 3.86 2.20 1.61
CA ILE A 93 2.98 1.88 0.49
C ILE A 93 1.88 2.91 0.37
N ALA A 94 1.32 3.35 1.50
CA ALA A 94 0.27 4.35 1.50
C ALA A 94 0.78 5.66 0.89
N GLU A 95 1.97 6.09 1.28
CA GLU A 95 2.57 7.31 0.73
C GLU A 95 2.80 7.19 -0.77
N THR A 96 3.30 6.05 -1.21
CA THR A 96 3.54 5.83 -2.63
C THR A 96 2.23 5.85 -3.42
N LYS A 97 1.20 5.16 -2.91
CA LYS A 97 -0.09 5.14 -3.59
C LYS A 97 -0.69 6.54 -3.70
N ALA A 98 -0.66 7.29 -2.61
CA ALA A 98 -1.21 8.65 -2.62
C ALA A 98 -0.45 9.54 -3.61
N ALA A 99 0.89 9.45 -3.60
CA ALA A 99 1.70 10.25 -4.51
C ALA A 99 1.43 9.89 -5.97
N GLU A 100 1.32 8.58 -6.26
CA GLU A 100 1.04 8.15 -7.63
C GLU A 100 -0.29 8.65 -8.13
N VAL A 101 -1.32 8.59 -7.30
CA VAL A 101 -2.63 9.07 -7.70
C VAL A 101 -2.62 10.57 -7.90
N ASN A 102 -2.00 11.30 -6.98
CA ASN A 102 -1.96 12.76 -7.08
C ASN A 102 -1.19 13.21 -8.32
N ASP A 103 -0.09 12.55 -8.64
CA ASP A 103 0.70 12.87 -9.83
C ASP A 103 -0.07 12.55 -11.10
N TYR A 104 -0.72 11.39 -11.14
CA TYR A 104 -1.49 11.00 -12.31
C TYR A 104 -2.67 11.95 -12.54
N ALA A 105 -3.37 12.32 -11.47
CA ALA A 105 -4.48 13.25 -11.57
C ALA A 105 -4.00 14.60 -12.10
N LYS A 106 -2.83 15.05 -11.63
CA LYS A 106 -2.26 16.30 -12.08
C LYS A 106 -1.91 16.23 -13.56
N GLU A 107 -1.33 15.12 -14.02
CA GLU A 107 -1.03 14.93 -15.44
C GLU A 107 -2.30 14.98 -16.29
N CYS A 108 -3.40 14.48 -15.77
CA CYS A 108 -4.67 14.49 -16.47
C CYS A 108 -5.46 15.78 -16.23
N GLN A 109 -4.85 16.74 -15.51
CA GLN A 109 -5.44 18.04 -15.24
C GLN A 109 -6.71 17.96 -14.41
N HIS A 110 -6.73 17.02 -13.46
CA HIS A 110 -7.82 16.91 -12.50
C HIS A 110 -7.31 17.26 -11.10
N PRO A 111 -8.09 18.00 -10.32
CA PRO A 111 -7.65 18.36 -8.96
C PRO A 111 -7.87 17.29 -7.92
N LEU A 112 -8.14 16.06 -8.32
CA LEU A 112 -8.32 14.95 -7.40
C LEU A 112 -7.13 14.82 -6.46
N MET A 113 -7.41 14.60 -5.18
CA MET A 113 -6.38 14.54 -4.17
C MET A 113 -6.60 13.37 -3.25
N CYS A 114 -5.52 12.63 -2.96
CA CYS A 114 -5.51 11.61 -1.92
C CYS A 114 -4.55 12.03 -0.84
N GLN A 115 -4.87 11.68 0.39
CA GLN A 115 -3.96 11.91 1.52
C GLN A 115 -3.93 10.66 2.37
N ILE A 116 -2.94 10.57 3.25
CA ILE A 116 -2.84 9.41 4.12
C ILE A 116 -3.19 9.83 5.55
N GLU A 117 -3.78 8.89 6.28
CA GLU A 117 -4.12 9.08 7.68
C GLU A 117 -3.74 7.82 8.42
N ARG A 118 -3.15 7.98 9.59
CA ARG A 118 -2.81 6.82 10.39
C ARG A 118 -4.09 6.14 10.87
N GLU A 119 -4.13 4.82 10.73
CA GLU A 119 -5.25 4.06 11.24
C GLU A 119 -5.11 3.99 12.76
N ALA A 120 -6.15 4.35 13.47
CA ALA A 120 -6.11 4.43 14.92
C ALA A 120 -6.14 3.05 15.58
#